data_0930ee4024f92adc954e48a58890423a
#
_entry.id   0930ee4024f92adc954e48a58890423a
#
_cell.length_a   1.000
_cell.length_b   1.000
_cell.length_c   1.000
_cell.angle_alpha   90.00
_cell.angle_beta   90.00
_cell.angle_gamma   90.00
#
_symmetry.space_group_name_H-M   'P 1'
#
loop_
_entity.id
_entity.type
_entity.pdbx_description
1 polymer ?
#
loop_
_entity_poly.entity_id
_entity_poly.type
_entity_poly.pdbx_seq_one_letter_code
_entity_poly.pdbx_strand_id
1 'polypeptide(L)'
;MSELPAPARSVTQTVTIDRPASDVHAFLSDAANWPRWAVVNVLAAEPADEPGWWRIATADGPAEIRIRADAGTGVLDHDFRDPDDPGWMATVPARVVANGRGADFMMTIFQPLELGDDAFDRLLADAATELTTLKEVLEHP
;
A
#
# COMPACT_ATOMS: atom_id res chain seq x y z
N MET A 1 25.02 -15.21 16.53
CA MET A 1 23.54 -15.28 16.41
C MET A 1 22.97 -13.88 16.44
N SER A 2 22.22 -13.53 15.43
CA SER A 2 21.61 -12.20 15.39
C SER A 2 20.29 -12.21 16.15
N GLU A 3 20.05 -11.18 16.94
CA GLU A 3 18.79 -10.99 17.63
C GLU A 3 17.85 -10.21 16.73
N LEU A 4 16.58 -10.54 16.80
CA LEU A 4 15.54 -9.73 16.14
C LEU A 4 15.40 -8.38 16.86
N PRO A 5 15.10 -7.33 16.14
CA PRO A 5 14.89 -6.02 16.78
C PRO A 5 13.64 -6.05 17.65
N ALA A 6 13.54 -5.08 18.57
CA ALA A 6 12.31 -4.86 19.33
C ALA A 6 11.15 -4.54 18.36
N PRO A 7 9.90 -4.81 18.75
CA PRO A 7 8.75 -4.49 17.91
C PRO A 7 8.71 -2.99 17.58
N ALA A 8 8.46 -2.68 16.32
CA ALA A 8 8.27 -1.30 15.88
C ALA A 8 6.86 -0.82 16.23
N ARG A 9 6.70 0.50 16.34
CA ARG A 9 5.36 1.09 16.35
C ARG A 9 4.66 0.75 15.05
N SER A 10 3.39 0.35 15.13
CA SER A 10 2.57 0.07 13.97
C SER A 10 1.21 0.73 14.08
N VAL A 11 0.64 1.12 12.94
CA VAL A 11 -0.69 1.73 12.88
C VAL A 11 -1.45 1.07 11.74
N THR A 12 -2.66 0.60 12.04
CA THR A 12 -3.57 0.09 11.04
C THR A 12 -4.57 1.17 10.68
N GLN A 13 -4.66 1.48 9.39
CA GLN A 13 -5.62 2.45 8.87
C GLN A 13 -6.67 1.71 8.05
N THR A 14 -7.92 2.15 8.16
CA THR A 14 -9.05 1.53 7.48
C THR A 14 -9.88 2.61 6.79
N VAL A 15 -10.38 2.29 5.60
CA VAL A 15 -11.38 3.08 4.91
C VAL A 15 -12.54 2.20 4.50
N THR A 16 -13.76 2.68 4.69
CA THR A 16 -14.97 1.99 4.24
C THR A 16 -15.42 2.57 2.90
N ILE A 17 -15.61 1.69 1.92
CA ILE A 17 -15.93 2.05 0.54
C ILE A 17 -17.27 1.43 0.18
N ASP A 18 -18.20 2.24 -0.36
CA ASP A 18 -19.52 1.77 -0.78
C ASP A 18 -19.46 1.15 -2.18
N ARG A 19 -18.67 0.09 -2.28
CA ARG A 19 -18.52 -0.75 -3.48
C ARG A 19 -18.30 -2.20 -3.03
N PRO A 20 -18.72 -3.19 -3.82
CA PRO A 20 -18.49 -4.59 -3.48
C PRO A 20 -17.01 -4.90 -3.23
N ALA A 21 -16.75 -5.79 -2.26
CA ALA A 21 -15.37 -6.17 -1.93
C ALA A 21 -14.59 -6.69 -3.13
N SER A 22 -15.23 -7.43 -4.03
CA SER A 22 -14.58 -7.93 -5.25
C SER A 22 -14.11 -6.80 -6.17
N ASP A 23 -14.90 -5.72 -6.29
CA ASP A 23 -14.53 -4.56 -7.12
C ASP A 23 -13.34 -3.81 -6.50
N VAL A 24 -13.37 -3.61 -5.19
CA VAL A 24 -12.28 -2.93 -4.46
C VAL A 24 -10.99 -3.73 -4.58
N HIS A 25 -11.06 -5.04 -4.36
CA HIS A 25 -9.91 -5.92 -4.45
C HIS A 25 -9.32 -5.95 -5.86
N ALA A 26 -10.16 -6.06 -6.88
CA ALA A 26 -9.70 -6.07 -8.28
C ALA A 26 -8.99 -4.77 -8.66
N PHE A 27 -9.53 -3.63 -8.23
CA PHE A 27 -8.92 -2.33 -8.49
C PHE A 27 -7.54 -2.21 -7.84
N LEU A 28 -7.43 -2.60 -6.57
CA LEU A 28 -6.18 -2.49 -5.81
C LEU A 28 -5.14 -3.54 -6.22
N SER A 29 -5.56 -4.65 -6.82
CA SER A 29 -4.65 -5.71 -7.26
C SER A 29 -3.84 -5.30 -8.48
N ASP A 30 -4.28 -4.28 -9.23
CA ASP A 30 -3.60 -3.80 -10.43
C ASP A 30 -2.77 -2.55 -10.09
N ALA A 31 -1.46 -2.69 -10.08
CA ALA A 31 -0.55 -1.59 -9.76
C ALA A 31 -0.68 -0.41 -10.73
N ALA A 32 -1.16 -0.64 -11.97
CA ALA A 32 -1.42 0.43 -12.93
C ALA A 32 -2.48 1.42 -12.42
N ASN A 33 -3.33 1.01 -11.49
CA ASN A 33 -4.35 1.86 -10.88
C ASN A 33 -3.82 2.71 -9.73
N TRP A 34 -2.65 2.39 -9.19
CA TRP A 34 -2.16 3.02 -7.96
C TRP A 34 -1.92 4.52 -8.09
N PRO A 35 -1.41 5.05 -9.22
CA PRO A 35 -1.29 6.50 -9.36
C PRO A 35 -2.61 7.27 -9.24
N ARG A 36 -3.74 6.58 -9.41
CA ARG A 36 -5.07 7.20 -9.31
C ARG A 36 -5.50 7.45 -7.87
N TRP A 37 -4.97 6.67 -6.92
CA TRP A 37 -5.38 6.81 -5.50
C TRP A 37 -4.19 7.07 -4.56
N ALA A 38 -3.06 6.43 -4.78
CA ALA A 38 -1.87 6.60 -3.96
C ALA A 38 -1.08 7.85 -4.39
N VAL A 39 -1.78 8.96 -4.47
CA VAL A 39 -1.36 10.18 -5.17
C VAL A 39 -0.17 10.90 -4.54
N VAL A 40 0.15 10.61 -3.28
CA VAL A 40 1.32 11.18 -2.62
C VAL A 40 2.56 10.32 -2.88
N ASN A 41 2.41 9.00 -2.82
CA ASN A 41 3.54 8.07 -2.84
C ASN A 41 3.80 7.43 -4.20
N VAL A 42 2.80 7.33 -5.07
CA VAL A 42 2.93 6.65 -6.37
C VAL A 42 2.50 7.61 -7.47
N LEU A 43 3.46 8.29 -8.06
CA LEU A 43 3.20 9.30 -9.11
C LEU A 43 3.02 8.67 -10.49
N ALA A 44 3.65 7.53 -10.72
CA ALA A 44 3.54 6.75 -11.96
C ALA A 44 3.88 5.30 -11.66
N ALA A 45 3.37 4.37 -12.48
CA ALA A 45 3.64 2.95 -12.34
C ALA A 45 3.74 2.29 -13.71
N GLU A 46 4.74 1.43 -13.90
CA GLU A 46 4.93 0.62 -15.10
C GLU A 46 5.52 -0.73 -14.73
N PRO A 47 5.31 -1.80 -15.51
CA PRO A 47 5.93 -3.08 -15.21
C PRO A 47 7.44 -2.98 -15.14
N ALA A 48 8.03 -3.61 -14.13
CA ALA A 48 9.49 -3.74 -14.01
C ALA A 48 9.97 -4.94 -14.84
N ASP A 49 11.31 -5.09 -14.94
CA ASP A 49 11.90 -6.19 -15.68
C ASP A 49 11.60 -7.56 -15.03
N GLU A 50 11.57 -7.60 -13.69
CA GLU A 50 11.25 -8.83 -12.97
C GLU A 50 9.74 -9.03 -12.91
N PRO A 51 9.21 -10.18 -13.35
CA PRO A 51 7.77 -10.43 -13.31
C PRO A 51 7.18 -10.28 -11.91
N GLY A 52 6.00 -9.66 -11.82
CA GLY A 52 5.31 -9.41 -10.56
C GLY A 52 5.71 -8.10 -9.87
N TRP A 53 6.79 -7.48 -10.29
CA TRP A 53 7.21 -6.19 -9.77
C TRP A 53 6.86 -5.06 -10.72
N TRP A 54 6.58 -3.90 -10.14
CA TRP A 54 6.26 -2.68 -10.86
C TRP A 54 7.25 -1.59 -10.46
N ARG A 55 7.74 -0.85 -11.45
CA ARG A 55 8.53 0.34 -11.20
C ARG A 55 7.59 1.50 -10.93
N ILE A 56 7.82 2.20 -9.82
CA ILE A 56 7.02 3.35 -9.45
C ILE A 56 7.91 4.59 -9.33
N ALA A 57 7.34 5.75 -9.70
CA ALA A 57 7.97 7.03 -9.45
C ALA A 57 7.42 7.59 -8.13
N THR A 58 8.33 8.00 -7.24
CA THR A 58 7.98 8.64 -5.98
C THR A 58 8.63 10.01 -5.89
N ALA A 59 8.22 10.82 -4.92
CA ALA A 59 8.83 12.13 -4.69
C ALA A 59 10.32 12.02 -4.34
N ASP A 60 10.74 10.89 -3.77
CA ASP A 60 12.12 10.65 -3.34
C ASP A 60 12.93 9.84 -4.36
N GLY A 61 12.38 9.61 -5.55
CA GLY A 61 13.04 8.86 -6.61
C GLY A 61 12.32 7.56 -6.96
N PRO A 62 12.94 6.71 -7.80
CA PRO A 62 12.32 5.46 -8.21
C PRO A 62 12.31 4.42 -7.09
N ALA A 63 11.25 3.63 -7.06
CA ALA A 63 11.13 2.46 -6.20
C ALA A 63 10.43 1.35 -6.98
N GLU A 64 10.30 0.18 -6.38
CA GLU A 64 9.53 -0.92 -6.97
C GLU A 64 8.52 -1.44 -5.96
N ILE A 65 7.37 -1.89 -6.47
CA ILE A 65 6.30 -2.45 -5.67
C ILE A 65 5.89 -3.81 -6.24
N ARG A 66 5.55 -4.73 -5.34
CA ARG A 66 4.92 -6.01 -5.68
C ARG A 66 3.66 -6.18 -4.85
N ILE A 67 2.55 -6.47 -5.51
CA ILE A 67 1.27 -6.71 -4.83
C ILE A 67 1.04 -8.21 -4.79
N ARG A 68 0.94 -8.78 -3.58
CA ARG A 68 0.64 -10.20 -3.38
C ARG A 68 -0.85 -10.35 -3.09
N ALA A 69 -1.64 -10.35 -4.16
CA ALA A 69 -3.08 -10.35 -4.08
C ALA A 69 -3.64 -11.77 -4.05
N ASP A 70 -4.64 -12.01 -3.19
CA ASP A 70 -5.42 -13.24 -3.14
C ASP A 70 -6.91 -12.88 -3.05
N ALA A 71 -7.62 -13.05 -4.16
CA ALA A 71 -9.03 -12.70 -4.23
C ALA A 71 -9.90 -13.57 -3.30
N GLY A 72 -9.48 -14.80 -3.02
CA GLY A 72 -10.24 -15.71 -2.15
C GLY A 72 -10.24 -15.30 -0.68
N THR A 73 -9.17 -14.66 -0.22
CA THR A 73 -9.02 -14.22 1.17
C THR A 73 -9.12 -12.72 1.34
N GLY A 74 -9.05 -11.94 0.26
CA GLY A 74 -9.01 -10.49 0.30
C GLY A 74 -7.64 -9.90 0.58
N VAL A 75 -6.59 -10.73 0.72
CA VAL A 75 -5.24 -10.28 1.02
C VAL A 75 -4.71 -9.41 -0.14
N LEU A 76 -4.04 -8.31 0.23
CA LEU A 76 -3.39 -7.37 -0.68
C LEU A 76 -2.05 -6.91 -0.08
N ASP A 77 -1.33 -7.82 0.56
CA ASP A 77 -0.01 -7.48 1.07
C ASP A 77 0.86 -6.95 -0.06
N HIS A 78 1.61 -5.90 0.20
CA HIS A 78 2.48 -5.36 -0.83
C HIS A 78 3.85 -5.05 -0.25
N ASP A 79 4.85 -5.27 -1.10
CA ASP A 79 6.25 -5.08 -0.77
C ASP A 79 6.79 -3.91 -1.57
N PHE A 80 7.57 -3.06 -0.90
CA PHE A 80 8.36 -2.01 -1.55
C PHE A 80 9.82 -2.39 -1.46
N ARG A 81 10.57 -2.11 -2.52
CA ARG A 81 12.03 -2.24 -2.50
C ARG A 81 12.67 -1.08 -3.25
N ASP A 82 13.91 -0.79 -2.89
CA ASP A 82 14.73 0.18 -3.59
C ASP A 82 15.55 -0.58 -4.65
N PRO A 83 15.44 -0.26 -5.95
CA PRO A 83 16.23 -0.94 -6.97
C PRO A 83 17.75 -0.77 -6.79
N ASP A 84 18.17 0.28 -6.07
CA ASP A 84 19.59 0.55 -5.81
C ASP A 84 20.08 -0.02 -4.48
N ASP A 85 19.20 -0.60 -3.68
CA ASP A 85 19.54 -1.22 -2.39
C ASP A 85 18.82 -2.56 -2.25
N PRO A 86 19.36 -3.63 -2.87
CA PRO A 86 18.66 -4.91 -2.92
C PRO A 86 18.47 -5.59 -1.57
N GLY A 87 19.16 -5.13 -0.52
CA GLY A 87 18.99 -5.64 0.84
C GLY A 87 17.81 -5.01 1.59
N TRP A 88 17.21 -3.95 1.04
CA TRP A 88 16.11 -3.26 1.70
C TRP A 88 14.77 -3.65 1.10
N MET A 89 13.84 -4.02 1.96
CA MET A 89 12.46 -4.30 1.57
C MET A 89 11.54 -3.98 2.75
N ALA A 90 10.40 -3.38 2.46
CA ALA A 90 9.35 -3.10 3.44
C ALA A 90 8.05 -3.75 2.96
N THR A 91 7.33 -4.36 3.89
CA THR A 91 6.04 -4.98 3.61
C THR A 91 4.93 -4.23 4.34
N VAL A 92 3.84 -3.97 3.63
CA VAL A 92 2.61 -3.42 4.20
C VAL A 92 1.56 -4.52 4.12
N PRO A 93 1.20 -5.14 5.26
CA PRO A 93 0.07 -6.06 5.30
C PRO A 93 -1.22 -5.32 5.00
N ALA A 94 -2.05 -5.88 4.13
CA ALA A 94 -3.30 -5.22 3.74
C ALA A 94 -4.37 -6.23 3.39
N ARG A 95 -5.63 -5.83 3.54
CA ARG A 95 -6.75 -6.72 3.28
C ARG A 95 -8.00 -5.92 2.92
N VAL A 96 -8.79 -6.49 2.00
CA VAL A 96 -10.15 -6.05 1.72
C VAL A 96 -11.11 -7.04 2.37
N VAL A 97 -12.05 -6.54 3.15
CA VAL A 97 -13.05 -7.34 3.87
C VAL A 97 -14.44 -6.83 3.50
N ALA A 98 -15.35 -7.74 3.18
CA ALA A 98 -16.73 -7.36 2.90
C ALA A 98 -17.37 -6.73 4.14
N ASN A 99 -18.13 -5.64 3.93
CA ASN A 99 -18.84 -4.93 4.96
C ASN A 99 -20.22 -4.55 4.40
N GLY A 100 -21.22 -5.40 4.65
CA GLY A 100 -22.52 -5.23 4.02
C GLY A 100 -22.40 -5.25 2.49
N ARG A 101 -22.97 -4.26 1.81
CA ARG A 101 -22.83 -4.10 0.35
C ARG A 101 -21.49 -3.48 -0.05
N GLY A 102 -20.72 -2.96 0.92
CA GLY A 102 -19.44 -2.31 0.71
C GLY A 102 -18.27 -3.15 1.16
N ALA A 103 -17.16 -2.50 1.38
CA ALA A 103 -15.93 -3.14 1.81
C ALA A 103 -15.10 -2.22 2.70
N ASP A 104 -14.36 -2.82 3.62
CA ASP A 104 -13.30 -2.14 4.35
C ASP A 104 -11.97 -2.54 3.73
N PHE A 105 -11.16 -1.55 3.38
CA PHE A 105 -9.75 -1.76 3.05
C PHE A 105 -8.91 -1.31 4.23
N MET A 106 -8.08 -2.20 4.74
CA MET A 106 -7.21 -1.92 5.86
C MET A 106 -5.77 -2.25 5.51
N MET A 107 -4.84 -1.45 6.03
CA MET A 107 -3.42 -1.70 5.88
C MET A 107 -2.69 -1.31 7.15
N THR A 108 -1.64 -2.06 7.48
CA THR A 108 -0.80 -1.83 8.66
C THR A 108 0.55 -1.29 8.22
N ILE A 109 0.92 -0.14 8.79
CA ILE A 109 2.17 0.53 8.49
C ILE A 109 3.06 0.46 9.72
N PHE A 110 4.28 -0.07 9.54
CA PHE A 110 5.29 -0.17 10.58
C PHE A 110 6.26 0.98 10.46
N GLN A 111 6.64 1.57 11.60
CA GLN A 111 7.63 2.64 11.61
C GLN A 111 9.02 2.07 11.35
N PRO A 112 9.68 2.46 10.24
CA PRO A 112 11.06 2.05 9.99
C PRO A 112 12.01 2.54 11.09
N LEU A 113 13.06 1.78 11.37
CA LEU A 113 14.03 2.11 12.42
C LEU A 113 14.70 3.47 12.18
N GLU A 114 14.94 3.81 10.93
CA GLU A 114 15.59 5.05 10.52
C GLU A 114 14.66 6.27 10.47
N LEU A 115 13.35 6.06 10.66
CA LEU A 115 12.35 7.12 10.53
C LEU A 115 11.90 7.61 11.91
N GLY A 116 12.12 8.90 12.18
CA GLY A 116 11.68 9.51 13.42
C GLY A 116 10.15 9.65 13.51
N ASP A 117 9.65 9.93 14.71
CA ASP A 117 8.21 9.97 14.98
C ASP A 117 7.48 11.03 14.17
N ASP A 118 8.03 12.23 14.02
CA ASP A 118 7.39 13.30 13.25
C ASP A 118 7.26 12.92 11.78
N ALA A 119 8.29 12.31 11.21
CA ALA A 119 8.28 11.86 9.82
C ALA A 119 7.31 10.70 9.64
N PHE A 120 7.21 9.80 10.62
CA PHE A 120 6.24 8.71 10.59
C PHE A 120 4.81 9.24 10.67
N ASP A 121 4.56 10.24 11.53
CA ASP A 121 3.23 10.87 11.62
C ASP A 121 2.83 11.51 10.29
N ARG A 122 3.77 12.13 9.56
CA ARG A 122 3.49 12.67 8.22
C ARG A 122 3.19 11.56 7.22
N LEU A 123 3.92 10.46 7.29
CA LEU A 123 3.66 9.29 6.44
C LEU A 123 2.25 8.74 6.68
N LEU A 124 1.84 8.66 7.94
CA LEU A 124 0.47 8.22 8.29
C LEU A 124 -0.59 9.20 7.77
N ALA A 125 -0.34 10.50 7.85
CA ALA A 125 -1.25 11.51 7.33
C ALA A 125 -1.38 11.42 5.81
N ASP A 126 -0.29 11.19 5.09
CA ASP A 126 -0.27 11.00 3.65
C ASP A 126 -1.06 9.74 3.26
N ALA A 127 -0.86 8.65 4.00
CA ALA A 127 -1.61 7.42 3.77
C ALA A 127 -3.11 7.61 4.00
N ALA A 128 -3.49 8.36 5.02
CA ALA A 128 -4.90 8.68 5.28
C ALA A 128 -5.51 9.49 4.13
N THR A 129 -4.76 10.44 3.57
CA THR A 129 -5.17 11.21 2.38
C THR A 129 -5.39 10.28 1.19
N GLU A 130 -4.47 9.34 0.98
CA GLU A 130 -4.58 8.38 -0.12
C GLU A 130 -5.80 7.47 0.03
N LEU A 131 -6.10 7.03 1.25
CA LEU A 131 -7.30 6.21 1.50
C LEU A 131 -8.59 7.00 1.22
N THR A 132 -8.63 8.28 1.56
CA THR A 132 -9.76 9.15 1.21
C THR A 132 -9.90 9.27 -0.31
N THR A 133 -8.78 9.42 -1.02
CA THR A 133 -8.76 9.46 -2.48
C THR A 133 -9.25 8.15 -3.09
N LEU A 134 -8.84 7.01 -2.54
CA LEU A 134 -9.30 5.70 -2.98
C LEU A 134 -10.82 5.59 -2.92
N LYS A 135 -11.40 6.00 -1.79
CA LYS A 135 -12.85 6.03 -1.59
C LYS A 135 -13.53 6.88 -2.67
N GLU A 136 -13.03 8.10 -2.90
CA GLU A 136 -13.55 9.00 -3.91
C GLU A 136 -13.51 8.37 -5.32
N VAL A 137 -12.38 7.80 -5.70
CA VAL A 137 -12.19 7.20 -7.02
C VAL A 137 -13.16 6.03 -7.24
N LEU A 138 -13.35 5.19 -6.24
CA LEU A 138 -14.17 3.99 -6.37
C LEU A 138 -15.68 4.29 -6.26
N GLU A 139 -16.05 5.27 -5.45
CA GLU A 139 -17.46 5.63 -5.29
C GLU A 139 -17.97 6.59 -6.38
N HIS A 140 -17.05 7.29 -7.05
CA HIS A 140 -17.38 8.27 -8.11
C HIS A 140 -16.52 8.02 -9.34
N PRO A 141 -16.67 6.84 -9.98
CA PRO A 141 -15.84 6.47 -11.14
C PRO A 141 -16.12 7.31 -12.38
#